data_37db7c058a66b77260245d60a6f61b71
#
_entry.id   37db7c058a66b77260245d60a6f61b71
#
_cell.length_a   1.000
_cell.length_b   1.000
_cell.length_c   1.000
_cell.angle_alpha   90.00
_cell.angle_beta   90.00
_cell.angle_gamma   90.00
#
_symmetry.space_group_name_H-M   'P 1'
#
loop_
_entity.id
_entity.type
_entity.pdbx_description
1 polymer ?
#
loop_
_entity_poly.entity_id
_entity_poly.type
_entity_poly.pdbx_seq_one_letter_code
_entity_poly.pdbx_strand_id
1 'polypeptide(L)'
;MDQNNPLSELTHKRRLSALGPGGLSRERAGFEVRDVHNSHYGRMCPIETPEGPNIGLIGSLATYARINEFGFMETPYRKVDKVNKQVTTDVRYLTADEEDDLVIAQANEPLDENNWFKAQRVTARVHEETMLVDADSVDYMDVSPKQIVSIATA
;
A
#
# COMPACT_ATOMS: atom_id res chain seq x y z
N MET A 1 22.11 -12.66 -5.50
CA MET A 1 21.33 -12.88 -4.26
C MET A 1 22.24 -13.26 -3.12
N ASP A 2 22.11 -12.61 -2.00
CA ASP A 2 22.90 -12.94 -0.81
C ASP A 2 22.19 -14.07 -0.04
N GLN A 3 22.79 -15.27 -0.01
CA GLN A 3 22.23 -16.46 0.62
C GLN A 3 22.69 -16.64 2.07
N ASN A 4 23.59 -15.79 2.56
CA ASN A 4 24.10 -15.88 3.93
C ASN A 4 23.17 -15.24 4.96
N ASN A 5 22.22 -14.41 4.51
CA ASN A 5 21.30 -13.68 5.36
C ASN A 5 19.85 -13.97 4.93
N PRO A 6 19.02 -14.62 5.79
CA PRO A 6 17.63 -14.91 5.43
C PRO A 6 16.81 -13.67 5.07
N LEU A 7 17.07 -12.53 5.69
CA LEU A 7 16.37 -11.29 5.36
C LEU A 7 16.72 -10.80 3.96
N SER A 8 18.00 -10.88 3.58
CA SER A 8 18.45 -10.51 2.23
C SER A 8 17.83 -11.40 1.17
N GLU A 9 17.72 -12.68 1.44
CA GLU A 9 17.10 -13.63 0.52
C GLU A 9 15.61 -13.34 0.34
N LEU A 10 14.89 -13.10 1.44
CA LEU A 10 13.47 -12.74 1.41
C LEU A 10 13.25 -11.44 0.65
N THR A 11 14.07 -10.44 0.93
CA THR A 11 13.99 -9.13 0.27
C THR A 11 14.21 -9.26 -1.25
N HIS A 12 15.15 -10.11 -1.65
CA HIS A 12 15.42 -10.37 -3.07
C HIS A 12 14.20 -10.99 -3.77
N LYS A 13 13.53 -11.94 -3.13
CA LYS A 13 12.34 -12.60 -3.67
C LYS A 13 11.14 -11.66 -3.82
N ARG A 14 11.10 -10.59 -3.04
CA ARG A 14 10.03 -9.60 -3.06
C ARG A 14 10.37 -8.38 -3.93
N ARG A 15 11.44 -8.44 -4.71
CA ARG A 15 11.88 -7.33 -5.56
C ARG A 15 11.03 -7.23 -6.82
N LEU A 16 10.73 -5.99 -7.20
CA LEU A 16 9.96 -5.64 -8.38
C LEU A 16 10.84 -4.83 -9.33
N SER A 17 10.69 -5.08 -10.63
CA SER A 17 11.48 -4.36 -11.64
C SER A 17 10.57 -3.90 -12.78
N ALA A 18 10.77 -2.64 -13.20
CA ALA A 18 10.14 -2.10 -14.40
C ALA A 18 10.96 -2.37 -15.66
N LEU A 19 12.13 -2.96 -15.51
CA LEU A 19 13.05 -3.28 -16.60
C LEU A 19 12.79 -4.69 -17.15
N GLY A 20 13.38 -4.98 -18.32
CA GLY A 20 13.36 -6.32 -18.89
C GLY A 20 12.37 -6.47 -20.04
N PRO A 21 12.18 -7.71 -20.56
CA PRO A 21 11.26 -7.97 -21.67
C PRO A 21 9.82 -7.56 -21.31
N GLY A 22 9.20 -6.77 -22.18
CA GLY A 22 7.86 -6.23 -21.93
C GLY A 22 7.83 -5.03 -21.00
N GLY A 23 8.98 -4.61 -20.45
CA GLY A 23 9.11 -3.45 -19.60
C GLY A 23 9.86 -2.30 -20.26
N LEU A 24 10.34 -1.38 -19.42
CA LEU A 24 11.06 -0.20 -19.87
C LEU A 24 12.57 -0.47 -19.99
N SER A 25 13.25 0.35 -20.78
CA SER A 25 14.71 0.45 -20.73
C SER A 25 15.11 1.68 -19.89
N ARG A 26 16.33 1.66 -19.34
CA ARG A 26 16.82 2.82 -18.57
C ARG A 26 16.82 4.10 -19.37
N GLU A 27 17.12 4.00 -20.67
CA GLU A 27 17.22 5.15 -21.56
C GLU A 27 15.88 5.81 -21.85
N ARG A 28 14.79 5.02 -21.79
CA ARG A 28 13.42 5.48 -22.06
C ARG A 28 12.67 5.90 -20.79
N ALA A 29 13.23 5.61 -19.62
CA ALA A 29 12.57 5.91 -18.36
C ALA A 29 12.79 7.37 -17.97
N GLY A 30 11.72 8.16 -17.96
CA GLY A 30 11.73 9.52 -17.46
C GLY A 30 11.37 9.61 -15.99
N PHE A 31 11.21 10.84 -15.48
CA PHE A 31 10.86 11.07 -14.07
C PHE A 31 9.51 10.49 -13.69
N GLU A 32 8.54 10.51 -14.59
CA GLU A 32 7.18 10.04 -14.29
C GLU A 32 7.15 8.57 -13.89
N VAL A 33 7.91 7.71 -14.58
CA VAL A 33 7.93 6.27 -14.29
C VAL A 33 8.81 5.93 -13.10
N ARG A 34 9.73 6.83 -12.70
CA ARG A 34 10.61 6.65 -11.54
C ARG A 34 10.00 7.19 -10.26
N ASP A 35 8.96 7.99 -10.37
CA ASP A 35 8.31 8.63 -9.23
C ASP A 35 7.33 7.68 -8.55
N VAL A 36 6.97 8.01 -7.31
CA VAL A 36 5.97 7.25 -6.56
C VAL A 36 4.58 7.63 -7.07
N HIS A 37 3.83 6.62 -7.51
CA HIS A 37 2.45 6.79 -7.94
C HIS A 37 1.50 6.41 -6.82
N ASN A 38 0.28 6.97 -6.81
CA ASN A 38 -0.71 6.68 -5.77
C ASN A 38 -1.11 5.21 -5.72
N SER A 39 -1.04 4.49 -6.84
CA SER A 39 -1.30 3.05 -6.89
C SER A 39 -0.26 2.21 -6.15
N HIS A 40 0.88 2.80 -5.79
CA HIS A 40 1.93 2.13 -5.00
C HIS A 40 1.59 2.03 -3.51
N TYR A 41 0.62 2.80 -3.03
CA TYR A 41 0.29 2.83 -1.61
C TYR A 41 -0.06 1.45 -1.07
N GLY A 42 0.69 1.01 -0.07
CA GLY A 42 0.51 -0.32 0.53
C GLY A 42 0.97 -1.49 -0.34
N ARG A 43 1.44 -1.24 -1.56
CA ARG A 43 1.86 -2.25 -2.54
C ARG A 43 3.34 -2.23 -2.81
N MET A 44 3.90 -1.07 -3.08
CA MET A 44 5.33 -0.89 -3.25
C MET A 44 5.87 0.06 -2.20
N CYS A 45 7.01 -0.30 -1.59
CA CYS A 45 7.67 0.57 -0.63
C CYS A 45 8.15 1.85 -1.33
N PRO A 46 7.77 3.04 -0.82
CA PRO A 46 8.14 4.30 -1.48
C PRO A 46 9.60 4.70 -1.27
N ILE A 47 10.30 4.08 -0.35
CA ILE A 47 11.67 4.48 0.01
C ILE A 47 12.73 3.44 -0.34
N GLU A 48 12.40 2.16 -0.46
CA GLU A 48 13.39 1.13 -0.81
C GLU A 48 13.56 1.05 -2.33
N THR A 49 14.59 1.70 -2.84
CA THR A 49 14.97 1.69 -4.25
C THR A 49 16.49 1.86 -4.34
N PRO A 50 17.17 1.29 -5.35
CA PRO A 50 18.60 1.49 -5.49
C PRO A 50 18.95 2.92 -5.84
N GLU A 51 20.17 3.33 -5.54
CA GLU A 51 20.73 4.59 -5.99
C GLU A 51 21.29 4.43 -7.41
N GLY A 52 21.33 5.52 -8.16
CA GLY A 52 21.94 5.54 -9.48
C GLY A 52 20.95 5.30 -10.63
N PRO A 53 21.41 4.69 -11.75
CA PRO A 53 20.57 4.57 -12.96
C PRO A 53 19.26 3.83 -12.82
N ASN A 54 19.14 2.96 -11.83
CA ASN A 54 17.94 2.16 -11.58
C ASN A 54 16.99 2.76 -10.55
N ILE A 55 17.27 3.97 -10.08
CA ILE A 55 16.41 4.62 -9.07
C ILE A 55 14.96 4.71 -9.58
N GLY A 56 14.02 4.27 -8.75
CA GLY A 56 12.61 4.26 -9.10
C GLY A 56 12.18 3.17 -10.08
N LEU A 57 13.12 2.48 -10.73
CA LEU A 57 12.82 1.39 -11.68
C LEU A 57 12.80 0.02 -11.01
N ILE A 58 13.50 -0.12 -9.90
CA ILE A 58 13.51 -1.33 -9.09
C ILE A 58 13.01 -0.97 -7.70
N GLY A 59 12.06 -1.73 -7.21
CA GLY A 59 11.47 -1.51 -5.90
C GLY A 59 11.18 -2.82 -5.19
N SER A 60 10.52 -2.73 -4.05
CA SER A 60 10.17 -3.89 -3.25
C SER A 60 8.69 -3.85 -2.87
N LEU A 61 8.07 -5.03 -2.75
CA LEU A 61 6.71 -5.13 -2.23
C LEU A 61 6.65 -4.58 -0.81
N ALA A 62 5.59 -3.86 -0.50
CA ALA A 62 5.29 -3.47 0.87
C ALA A 62 5.01 -4.70 1.74
N THR A 63 5.12 -4.54 3.06
CA THR A 63 5.11 -5.66 4.01
C THR A 63 3.89 -6.57 3.86
N TYR A 64 2.70 -6.01 3.70
CA TYR A 64 1.45 -6.78 3.65
C TYR A 64 0.93 -6.98 2.23
N ALA A 65 1.60 -6.44 1.24
CA ALA A 65 1.18 -6.58 -0.15
C ALA A 65 1.39 -7.99 -0.67
N ARG A 66 0.55 -8.38 -1.60
CA ARG A 66 0.71 -9.64 -2.33
C ARG A 66 0.36 -9.44 -3.79
N ILE A 67 0.72 -10.41 -4.62
CA ILE A 67 0.37 -10.42 -6.03
C ILE A 67 -0.74 -11.46 -6.22
N ASN A 68 -1.85 -11.03 -6.84
CA ASN A 68 -2.99 -11.93 -7.06
C ASN A 68 -2.75 -12.84 -8.28
N GLU A 69 -3.70 -13.73 -8.54
CA GLU A 69 -3.62 -14.69 -9.65
C GLU A 69 -3.54 -14.05 -11.04
N PHE A 70 -3.98 -12.79 -11.16
CA PHE A 70 -3.94 -12.04 -12.42
C PHE A 70 -2.67 -11.19 -12.57
N GLY A 71 -1.77 -11.21 -11.61
CA GLY A 71 -0.52 -10.45 -11.65
C GLY A 71 -0.60 -9.03 -11.09
N PHE A 72 -1.74 -8.62 -10.52
CA PHE A 72 -1.88 -7.31 -9.90
C PHE A 72 -1.47 -7.33 -8.43
N MET A 73 -0.85 -6.23 -7.98
CA MET A 73 -0.53 -6.05 -6.56
C MET A 73 -1.78 -5.63 -5.81
N GLU A 74 -2.01 -6.26 -4.65
CA GLU A 74 -3.11 -5.90 -3.77
C GLU A 74 -2.63 -5.79 -2.33
N THR A 75 -3.34 -5.00 -1.55
CA THR A 75 -3.00 -4.73 -0.15
C THR A 75 -4.24 -4.88 0.72
N PRO A 76 -4.08 -5.28 2.00
CA PRO A 76 -5.22 -5.56 2.85
C PRO A 76 -5.79 -4.30 3.50
N TYR A 77 -7.09 -4.30 3.68
CA TYR A 77 -7.82 -3.28 4.43
C TYR A 77 -8.88 -3.93 5.32
N ARG A 78 -9.19 -3.28 6.44
CA ARG A 78 -10.24 -3.71 7.35
C ARG A 78 -11.57 -3.12 6.87
N LYS A 79 -12.56 -3.96 6.70
CA LYS A 79 -13.89 -3.51 6.29
C LYS A 79 -14.58 -2.77 7.41
N VAL A 80 -15.22 -1.66 7.09
CA VAL A 80 -16.00 -0.85 8.03
C VAL A 80 -17.48 -1.16 7.86
N ASP A 81 -18.14 -1.57 8.95
CA ASP A 81 -19.58 -1.78 8.97
C ASP A 81 -20.27 -0.47 9.33
N LYS A 82 -20.87 0.18 8.33
CA LYS A 82 -21.53 1.48 8.52
C LYS A 82 -22.86 1.37 9.26
N VAL A 83 -23.51 0.23 9.15
CA VAL A 83 -24.82 0.01 9.80
C VAL A 83 -24.65 -0.12 11.31
N ASN A 84 -23.72 -0.96 11.75
CA ASN A 84 -23.43 -1.18 13.16
C ASN A 84 -22.39 -0.22 13.73
N LYS A 85 -21.83 0.66 12.89
CA LYS A 85 -20.80 1.63 13.25
C LYS A 85 -19.62 0.95 13.95
N GLN A 86 -18.99 0.04 13.22
CA GLN A 86 -17.88 -0.75 13.74
C GLN A 86 -16.84 -1.00 12.66
N VAL A 87 -15.56 -0.79 12.99
CA VAL A 87 -14.44 -1.25 12.17
C VAL A 87 -14.25 -2.73 12.45
N THR A 88 -14.49 -3.58 11.46
CA THR A 88 -14.46 -5.02 11.65
C THR A 88 -13.05 -5.60 11.55
N THR A 89 -12.91 -6.87 11.91
CA THR A 89 -11.67 -7.62 11.68
C THR A 89 -11.69 -8.36 10.34
N ASP A 90 -12.72 -8.15 9.52
CA ASP A 90 -12.81 -8.72 8.18
C ASP A 90 -11.82 -7.99 7.26
N VAL A 91 -10.78 -8.69 6.86
CA VAL A 91 -9.70 -8.14 6.02
C VAL A 91 -9.98 -8.50 4.57
N ARG A 92 -9.98 -7.48 3.71
CA ARG A 92 -10.14 -7.64 2.26
C ARG A 92 -8.90 -7.11 1.56
N TYR A 93 -8.43 -7.87 0.58
CA TYR A 93 -7.33 -7.45 -0.28
C TYR A 93 -7.89 -6.73 -1.49
N LEU A 94 -7.41 -5.52 -1.74
CA LEU A 94 -7.89 -4.68 -2.84
C LEU A 94 -6.73 -4.27 -3.75
N THR A 95 -7.01 -4.26 -5.06
CA THR A 95 -6.10 -3.63 -6.04
C THR A 95 -6.28 -2.12 -6.02
N ALA A 96 -5.37 -1.40 -6.68
CA ALA A 96 -5.45 0.06 -6.74
C ALA A 96 -6.74 0.55 -7.42
N ASP A 97 -7.20 -0.15 -8.44
CA ASP A 97 -8.44 0.21 -9.14
C ASP A 97 -9.66 0.03 -8.25
N GLU A 98 -9.69 -1.05 -7.46
CA GLU A 98 -10.81 -1.32 -6.56
C GLU A 98 -10.90 -0.29 -5.43
N GLU A 99 -9.76 0.18 -4.92
CA GLU A 99 -9.74 1.16 -3.82
C GLU A 99 -9.97 2.60 -4.27
N ASP A 100 -9.83 2.90 -5.55
CA ASP A 100 -9.89 4.28 -6.05
C ASP A 100 -11.22 4.97 -5.76
N ASP A 101 -12.32 4.22 -5.77
CA ASP A 101 -13.66 4.74 -5.51
C ASP A 101 -14.08 4.64 -4.03
N LEU A 102 -13.17 4.22 -3.16
CA LEU A 102 -13.47 3.97 -1.75
C LEU A 102 -12.84 5.02 -0.84
N VAL A 103 -13.45 5.19 0.32
CA VAL A 103 -12.93 6.07 1.38
C VAL A 103 -12.22 5.19 2.40
N ILE A 104 -10.91 5.38 2.55
CA ILE A 104 -10.08 4.51 3.38
C ILE A 104 -9.40 5.32 4.48
N ALA A 105 -9.76 5.03 5.74
CA ALA A 105 -9.22 5.73 6.90
C ALA A 105 -7.78 5.27 7.21
N GLN A 106 -7.00 6.16 7.80
CA GLN A 106 -5.63 5.88 8.23
C GLN A 106 -5.62 4.90 9.41
N ALA A 107 -4.58 4.06 9.48
CA ALA A 107 -4.44 3.06 10.54
C ALA A 107 -4.27 3.66 11.93
N ASN A 108 -3.78 4.89 12.03
CA ASN A 108 -3.52 5.56 13.30
C ASN A 108 -4.72 6.34 13.87
N GLU A 109 -5.87 6.30 13.19
CA GLU A 109 -7.07 6.93 13.74
C GLU A 109 -7.54 6.19 15.00
N PRO A 110 -7.74 6.88 16.12
CA PRO A 110 -8.15 6.23 17.36
C PRO A 110 -9.55 5.64 17.27
N LEU A 111 -9.70 4.42 17.79
CA LEU A 111 -10.99 3.74 17.89
C LEU A 111 -11.41 3.65 19.37
N ASP A 112 -12.72 3.65 19.61
CA ASP A 112 -13.29 3.52 20.95
C ASP A 112 -13.43 2.04 21.37
N GLU A 113 -14.08 1.79 22.49
CA GLU A 113 -14.30 0.44 23.03
C GLU A 113 -15.11 -0.45 22.10
N ASN A 114 -15.94 0.15 21.25
CA ASN A 114 -16.78 -0.55 20.28
C ASN A 114 -16.11 -0.68 18.91
N ASN A 115 -14.83 -0.34 18.81
CA ASN A 115 -14.07 -0.31 17.55
C ASN A 115 -14.66 0.67 16.53
N TRP A 116 -15.19 1.79 16.99
CA TRP A 116 -15.65 2.88 16.14
C TRP A 116 -14.74 4.10 16.33
N PHE A 117 -14.70 4.96 15.31
CA PHE A 117 -13.87 6.16 15.35
C PHE A 117 -14.28 7.08 16.51
N LYS A 118 -13.31 7.53 17.29
CA LYS A 118 -13.56 8.45 18.41
C LYS A 118 -13.96 9.84 17.93
N ALA A 119 -13.44 10.26 16.77
CA ALA A 119 -13.74 11.56 16.19
C ALA A 119 -14.90 11.44 15.20
N GLN A 120 -15.67 12.51 15.03
CA GLN A 120 -16.72 12.58 14.01
C GLN A 120 -16.13 12.71 12.62
N ARG A 121 -14.95 13.33 12.50
CA ARG A 121 -14.24 13.48 11.24
C ARG A 121 -12.85 12.86 11.38
N VAL A 122 -12.49 12.05 10.40
CA VAL A 122 -11.25 11.26 10.42
C VAL A 122 -10.44 11.52 9.16
N THR A 123 -9.13 11.33 9.26
CA THR A 123 -8.23 11.44 8.12
C THR A 123 -8.36 10.19 7.26
N ALA A 124 -8.68 10.38 5.99
CA ALA A 124 -8.86 9.29 5.05
C ALA A 124 -8.33 9.65 3.67
N ARG A 125 -8.07 8.64 2.86
CA ARG A 125 -7.76 8.81 1.45
C ARG A 125 -9.03 8.69 0.64
N VAL A 126 -9.29 9.71 -0.18
CA VAL A 126 -10.43 9.74 -1.12
C VAL A 126 -9.84 10.02 -2.49
N HIS A 127 -9.97 9.07 -3.41
CA HIS A 127 -9.26 9.07 -4.68
C HIS A 127 -7.76 9.19 -4.45
N GLU A 128 -7.11 10.24 -4.90
CA GLU A 128 -5.67 10.42 -4.75
C GLU A 128 -5.30 11.39 -3.63
N GLU A 129 -6.29 11.89 -2.89
CA GLU A 129 -6.09 12.93 -1.90
C GLU A 129 -6.34 12.42 -0.47
N THR A 130 -5.56 12.94 0.48
CA THR A 130 -5.78 12.73 1.91
C THR A 130 -6.56 13.92 2.45
N MET A 131 -7.69 13.66 3.09
CA MET A 131 -8.56 14.72 3.62
C MET A 131 -9.31 14.25 4.86
N LEU A 132 -9.93 15.21 5.55
CA LEU A 132 -10.84 14.91 6.65
C LEU A 132 -12.23 14.61 6.08
N VAL A 133 -12.80 13.49 6.49
CA VAL A 133 -14.12 13.04 6.07
C VAL A 133 -14.95 12.65 7.28
N ASP A 134 -16.28 12.61 7.12
CA ASP A 134 -17.14 12.11 8.18
C ASP A 134 -16.88 10.62 8.40
N ALA A 135 -16.84 10.22 9.68
CA ALA A 135 -16.60 8.83 10.03
C ALA A 135 -17.62 7.88 9.39
N ASP A 136 -18.87 8.34 9.23
CA ASP A 136 -19.94 7.54 8.62
C ASP A 136 -19.71 7.27 7.12
N SER A 137 -18.83 7.99 6.46
CA SER A 137 -18.53 7.81 5.03
C SER A 137 -17.39 6.84 4.75
N VAL A 138 -16.69 6.37 5.78
CA VAL A 138 -15.52 5.51 5.64
C VAL A 138 -15.93 4.09 5.23
N ASP A 139 -15.33 3.56 4.18
CA ASP A 139 -15.61 2.21 3.66
C ASP A 139 -14.65 1.16 4.22
N TYR A 140 -13.36 1.53 4.35
CA TYR A 140 -12.30 0.65 4.84
C TYR A 140 -11.32 1.43 5.69
N MET A 141 -10.48 0.71 6.41
CA MET A 141 -9.41 1.28 7.25
C MET A 141 -8.12 0.52 6.99
N ASP A 142 -7.00 1.23 6.95
CA ASP A 142 -5.68 0.61 6.85
C ASP A 142 -5.45 -0.36 8.02
N VAL A 143 -4.78 -1.46 7.74
CA VAL A 143 -4.51 -2.49 8.76
C VAL A 143 -3.43 -2.02 9.74
N SER A 144 -2.35 -1.42 9.23
CA SER A 144 -1.22 -0.97 10.04
C SER A 144 -0.43 0.12 9.31
N PRO A 145 0.18 1.07 10.05
CA PRO A 145 1.11 2.03 9.43
C PRO A 145 2.29 1.36 8.74
N LYS A 146 2.67 0.15 9.14
CA LYS A 146 3.79 -0.60 8.55
C LYS A 146 3.47 -1.19 7.19
N GLN A 147 2.19 -1.18 6.77
CA GLN A 147 1.81 -1.78 5.48
C GLN A 147 2.32 -1.02 4.26
N ILE A 148 2.78 0.22 4.42
CA ILE A 148 3.26 1.02 3.29
C ILE A 148 4.74 0.83 2.99
N VAL A 149 5.52 0.25 3.89
CA VAL A 149 6.96 0.05 3.71
C VAL A 149 7.29 -1.43 3.52
N SER A 150 8.50 -1.70 3.01
CA SER A 150 8.96 -3.06 2.78
C SER A 150 9.35 -3.77 4.09
N ILE A 151 9.54 -5.08 4.02
CA ILE A 151 9.98 -5.88 5.16
C ILE A 151 11.31 -5.39 5.72
N ALA A 152 12.26 -5.05 4.85
CA ALA A 152 13.57 -4.56 5.27
C ALA A 152 13.49 -3.19 5.94
N THR A 153 12.52 -2.36 5.56
CA THR A 153 12.34 -1.01 6.10
C THR A 153 11.46 -1.01 7.36
N ALA A 154 10.55 -1.94 7.44
CA ALA A 154 9.67 -2.06 8.61
C ALA A 154 10.41 -2.57 9.83
#